data_ec8e230c0481922e4f379f27e4df6a01
#
_entry.id   ec8e230c0481922e4f379f27e4df6a01
#
_cell.length_a   1.000
_cell.length_b   1.000
_cell.length_c   1.000
_cell.angle_alpha   90.00
_cell.angle_beta   90.00
_cell.angle_gamma   90.00
#
_symmetry.space_group_name_H-M   'P 1'
#
loop_
_entity.id
_entity.type
_entity.pdbx_description
1 polymer ?
#
loop_
_entity_poly.entity_id
_entity_poly.type
_entity_poly.pdbx_seq_one_letter_code
_entity_poly.pdbx_strand_id
1 'polypeptide(L)'
;RKLLSDAIGIPTERIFTPFQVHGAEVRSIEPSFLSLPLEDQQLYMHGVDALVTDVPEGCIAVSTADCVPVLLYAPDVKAVAAVHAGWRGTVLRIAGKTVRILMDEYGADPRLMKAGIAPSIGPEAFEVGEEVGDAFREAGFEMSCILKRDADTGKAHIDLWEANRLQLMTEGLSAGNIELAGICTYAHPDEFFSARRLGIKSGRILSGIFLRGSSLFIQ
;
A
#
# COMPACT_ATOMS: atom_id res chain seq x y z
N ARG A 1 -4.23 17.02 -5.26
CA ARG A 1 -2.82 16.84 -5.73
C ARG A 1 -1.99 18.10 -5.52
N LYS A 2 -2.49 19.31 -5.88
CA LYS A 2 -1.70 20.56 -5.76
C LYS A 2 -1.17 20.79 -4.34
N LEU A 3 -2.02 20.67 -3.29
CA LEU A 3 -1.58 20.83 -1.90
C LEU A 3 -0.47 19.84 -1.50
N LEU A 4 -0.55 18.59 -1.98
CA LEU A 4 0.50 17.60 -1.76
C LEU A 4 1.79 17.99 -2.51
N SER A 5 1.67 18.38 -3.79
CA SER A 5 2.79 18.86 -4.60
C SER A 5 3.53 20.02 -3.91
N ASP A 6 2.78 21.01 -3.44
CA ASP A 6 3.35 22.16 -2.73
C ASP A 6 4.05 21.76 -1.41
N ALA A 7 3.48 20.77 -0.69
CA ALA A 7 4.03 20.31 0.58
C ALA A 7 5.31 19.47 0.44
N ILE A 8 5.42 18.65 -0.61
CA ILE A 8 6.57 17.75 -0.81
C ILE A 8 7.61 18.29 -1.81
N GLY A 9 7.30 19.38 -2.52
CA GLY A 9 8.18 20.00 -3.50
C GLY A 9 8.31 19.21 -4.82
N ILE A 10 7.37 18.30 -5.10
CA ILE A 10 7.34 17.50 -6.35
C ILE A 10 6.21 18.01 -7.24
N PRO A 11 6.46 18.32 -8.52
CA PRO A 11 5.43 18.76 -9.46
C PRO A 11 4.27 17.77 -9.56
N THR A 12 3.05 18.29 -9.75
CA THR A 12 1.81 17.47 -9.80
C THR A 12 1.84 16.39 -10.88
N GLU A 13 2.48 16.66 -12.00
CA GLU A 13 2.68 15.73 -13.12
C GLU A 13 3.66 14.60 -12.81
N ARG A 14 4.41 14.72 -11.71
CA ARG A 14 5.30 13.68 -11.20
C ARG A 14 4.72 12.96 -9.97
N ILE A 15 3.45 13.15 -9.67
CA ILE A 15 2.70 12.40 -8.64
C ILE A 15 1.81 11.38 -9.34
N PHE A 16 2.22 10.11 -9.32
CA PHE A 16 1.56 9.01 -9.99
C PHE A 16 0.62 8.26 -9.04
N THR A 17 -0.64 8.17 -9.42
CA THR A 17 -1.66 7.42 -8.67
C THR A 17 -2.38 6.48 -9.64
N PRO A 18 -2.40 5.17 -9.39
CA PRO A 18 -3.06 4.22 -10.28
C PRO A 18 -4.59 4.33 -10.18
N PHE A 19 -5.28 3.82 -11.18
CA PHE A 19 -6.71 3.56 -11.12
C PHE A 19 -6.93 2.18 -10.47
N GLN A 20 -7.09 2.17 -9.15
CA GLN A 20 -7.18 1.00 -8.30
C GLN A 20 -8.52 0.27 -8.46
N VAL A 21 -8.48 -1.05 -8.52
CA VAL A 21 -9.64 -1.94 -8.69
C VAL A 21 -9.78 -2.98 -7.59
N HIS A 22 -8.99 -2.85 -6.51
CA HIS A 22 -8.90 -3.81 -5.40
C HIS A 22 -8.38 -5.18 -5.86
N GLY A 23 -7.53 -5.19 -6.88
CA GLY A 23 -6.83 -6.34 -7.43
C GLY A 23 -5.46 -6.57 -6.80
N ALA A 24 -4.57 -7.19 -7.57
CA ALA A 24 -3.18 -7.43 -7.17
C ALA A 24 -2.21 -7.23 -8.34
N GLU A 25 -2.56 -6.32 -9.26
CA GLU A 25 -1.65 -5.91 -10.33
C GLU A 25 -0.67 -4.88 -9.79
N VAL A 26 0.61 -5.10 -10.08
CA VAL A 26 1.73 -4.23 -9.70
C VAL A 26 2.40 -3.78 -10.99
N ARG A 27 2.78 -2.51 -11.08
CA ARG A 27 3.52 -1.98 -12.23
C ARG A 27 4.70 -1.11 -11.82
N SER A 28 5.76 -1.22 -12.62
CA SER A 28 6.97 -0.42 -12.49
C SER A 28 6.83 0.89 -13.27
N ILE A 29 7.12 2.02 -12.64
CA ILE A 29 7.23 3.32 -13.29
C ILE A 29 8.70 3.55 -13.63
N GLU A 30 9.03 3.33 -14.88
CA GLU A 30 10.38 3.50 -15.43
C GLU A 30 10.57 4.89 -16.06
N PRO A 31 11.82 5.32 -16.36
CA PRO A 31 12.04 6.58 -17.07
C PRO A 31 11.30 6.70 -18.39
N SER A 32 11.13 5.60 -19.12
CA SER A 32 10.39 5.51 -20.38
C SER A 32 8.91 5.90 -20.22
N PHE A 33 8.29 5.54 -19.10
CA PHE A 33 6.91 5.88 -18.76
C PHE A 33 6.69 7.42 -18.74
N LEU A 34 7.69 8.18 -18.25
CA LEU A 34 7.60 9.64 -18.18
C LEU A 34 7.52 10.32 -19.55
N SER A 35 7.97 9.63 -20.59
CA SER A 35 7.96 10.11 -21.99
C SER A 35 6.69 9.75 -22.75
N LEU A 36 5.82 8.91 -22.15
CA LEU A 36 4.57 8.52 -22.78
C LEU A 36 3.57 9.70 -22.83
N PRO A 37 2.71 9.78 -23.86
CA PRO A 37 1.55 10.65 -23.85
C PRO A 37 0.66 10.40 -22.61
N LEU A 38 -0.03 11.44 -22.14
CA LEU A 38 -0.84 11.36 -20.91
C LEU A 38 -1.91 10.25 -20.99
N GLU A 39 -2.51 10.05 -22.15
CA GLU A 39 -3.51 8.98 -22.36
C GLU A 39 -2.90 7.58 -22.17
N ASP A 40 -1.69 7.37 -22.69
CA ASP A 40 -0.97 6.10 -22.53
C ASP A 40 -0.52 5.87 -21.08
N GLN A 41 -0.10 6.94 -20.38
CA GLN A 41 0.19 6.87 -18.96
C GLN A 41 -1.06 6.46 -18.14
N GLN A 42 -2.23 7.03 -18.47
CA GLN A 42 -3.49 6.69 -17.80
C GLN A 42 -3.89 5.24 -18.08
N LEU A 43 -3.77 4.80 -19.32
CA LEU A 43 -4.05 3.42 -19.71
C LEU A 43 -3.11 2.44 -18.99
N TYR A 44 -1.82 2.76 -18.93
CA TYR A 44 -0.82 1.97 -18.24
C TYR A 44 -1.13 1.78 -16.76
N MET A 45 -1.66 2.80 -16.09
CA MET A 45 -2.00 2.79 -14.67
C MET A 45 -3.43 2.26 -14.38
N HIS A 46 -4.20 1.87 -15.41
CA HIS A 46 -5.55 1.36 -15.20
C HIS A 46 -5.54 -0.09 -14.70
N GLY A 47 -6.35 -0.37 -13.66
CA GLY A 47 -6.46 -1.71 -13.08
C GLY A 47 -5.30 -2.12 -12.19
N VAL A 48 -4.49 -1.17 -11.75
CA VAL A 48 -3.27 -1.37 -10.96
C VAL A 48 -3.52 -0.99 -9.52
N ASP A 49 -3.04 -1.80 -8.59
CA ASP A 49 -3.20 -1.57 -7.15
C ASP A 49 -1.86 -1.36 -6.42
N ALA A 50 -0.73 -1.48 -7.12
CA ALA A 50 0.58 -1.12 -6.59
C ALA A 50 1.50 -0.55 -7.68
N LEU A 51 2.36 0.39 -7.29
CA LEU A 51 3.39 0.97 -8.14
C LEU A 51 4.76 0.77 -7.50
N VAL A 52 5.77 0.54 -8.33
CA VAL A 52 7.20 0.45 -7.96
C VAL A 52 7.99 1.43 -8.83
N THR A 53 9.05 2.03 -8.30
CA THR A 53 9.95 2.90 -9.08
C THR A 53 11.31 3.07 -8.40
N ASP A 54 12.33 3.26 -9.22
CA ASP A 54 13.65 3.77 -8.83
C ASP A 54 13.92 5.19 -9.37
N VAL A 55 12.91 5.78 -10.03
CA VAL A 55 13.03 7.11 -10.65
C VAL A 55 13.03 8.20 -9.57
N PRO A 56 14.11 9.00 -9.46
CA PRO A 56 14.17 10.10 -8.50
C PRO A 56 13.12 11.18 -8.80
N GLU A 57 12.63 11.83 -7.74
CA GLU A 57 11.66 12.93 -7.82
C GLU A 57 10.33 12.54 -8.49
N GLY A 58 10.06 11.23 -8.60
CA GLY A 58 8.75 10.68 -8.95
C GLY A 58 8.05 10.18 -7.69
N CYS A 59 6.92 10.77 -7.32
CA CYS A 59 6.12 10.31 -6.20
C CYS A 59 5.08 9.30 -6.68
N ILE A 60 5.17 8.07 -6.19
CA ILE A 60 4.14 7.06 -6.38
C ILE A 60 3.24 7.03 -5.13
N ALA A 61 1.93 6.99 -5.33
CA ALA A 61 0.98 7.04 -4.23
C ALA A 61 -0.26 6.20 -4.51
N VAL A 62 -0.87 5.70 -3.43
CA VAL A 62 -2.16 5.01 -3.47
C VAL A 62 -3.22 5.81 -2.72
N SER A 63 -4.46 5.64 -3.15
CA SER A 63 -5.62 6.36 -2.62
C SER A 63 -6.48 5.41 -1.80
N THR A 64 -6.71 5.72 -0.52
CA THR A 64 -7.42 4.84 0.39
C THR A 64 -8.49 5.58 1.20
N ALA A 65 -9.45 4.83 1.70
CA ALA A 65 -10.34 5.13 2.80
C ALA A 65 -10.70 3.77 3.42
N ASP A 66 -9.96 3.38 4.44
CA ASP A 66 -9.95 2.10 5.17
C ASP A 66 -9.00 1.02 4.63
N CYS A 67 -8.84 0.84 3.30
CA CYS A 67 -7.86 -0.12 2.77
C CYS A 67 -6.44 0.20 3.25
N VAL A 68 -5.61 -0.83 3.41
CA VAL A 68 -4.26 -0.70 3.98
C VAL A 68 -3.28 -0.20 2.92
N PRO A 69 -2.67 1.00 3.10
CA PRO A 69 -1.52 1.39 2.30
C PRO A 69 -0.26 0.73 2.88
N VAL A 70 0.55 0.10 2.02
CA VAL A 70 1.88 -0.37 2.39
C VAL A 70 2.92 0.37 1.55
N LEU A 71 3.86 1.01 2.20
CA LEU A 71 4.97 1.71 1.55
C LEU A 71 6.25 0.92 1.76
N LEU A 72 7.01 0.67 0.68
CA LEU A 72 8.26 -0.09 0.74
C LEU A 72 9.43 0.78 0.27
N TYR A 73 10.58 0.57 0.90
CA TYR A 73 11.84 1.16 0.50
C TYR A 73 12.95 0.10 0.50
N ALA A 74 13.59 -0.07 -0.64
CA ALA A 74 14.77 -0.90 -0.84
C ALA A 74 16.02 -0.01 -0.92
N PRO A 75 16.77 0.16 0.19
CA PRO A 75 17.87 1.12 0.27
C PRO A 75 19.09 0.76 -0.57
N ASP A 76 19.35 -0.52 -0.78
CA ASP A 76 20.46 -1.07 -1.53
C ASP A 76 20.39 -0.73 -3.03
N VAL A 77 19.18 -0.77 -3.59
CA VAL A 77 18.92 -0.45 -5.01
C VAL A 77 18.25 0.91 -5.21
N LYS A 78 17.94 1.62 -4.13
CA LYS A 78 17.21 2.90 -4.15
C LYS A 78 15.90 2.81 -4.94
N ALA A 79 15.08 1.80 -4.63
CA ALA A 79 13.75 1.65 -5.19
C ALA A 79 12.68 1.78 -4.10
N VAL A 80 11.49 2.24 -4.49
CA VAL A 80 10.35 2.44 -3.60
C VAL A 80 9.10 1.82 -4.18
N ALA A 81 8.14 1.45 -3.32
CA ALA A 81 6.82 1.00 -3.76
C ALA A 81 5.70 1.57 -2.90
N ALA A 82 4.53 1.77 -3.52
CA ALA A 82 3.29 2.12 -2.85
C ALA A 82 2.20 1.12 -3.23
N VAL A 83 1.61 0.47 -2.23
CA VAL A 83 0.69 -0.66 -2.38
C VAL A 83 -0.67 -0.32 -1.78
N HIS A 84 -1.74 -0.55 -2.52
CA HIS A 84 -3.11 -0.53 -2.04
C HIS A 84 -3.54 -1.95 -1.69
N ALA A 85 -3.49 -2.30 -0.41
CA ALA A 85 -3.87 -3.61 0.09
C ALA A 85 -5.26 -3.58 0.76
N GLY A 86 -6.32 -3.47 -0.04
CA GLY A 86 -7.67 -3.81 0.42
C GLY A 86 -7.76 -5.32 0.71
N TRP A 87 -8.84 -5.81 1.35
CA TRP A 87 -8.92 -7.20 1.75
C TRP A 87 -8.74 -8.19 0.57
N ARG A 88 -9.30 -7.87 -0.62
CA ARG A 88 -9.12 -8.70 -1.82
C ARG A 88 -7.67 -8.73 -2.29
N GLY A 89 -7.02 -7.56 -2.36
CA GLY A 89 -5.60 -7.45 -2.70
C GLY A 89 -4.71 -8.17 -1.66
N THR A 90 -5.07 -8.10 -0.38
CA THR A 90 -4.38 -8.82 0.70
C THR A 90 -4.52 -10.33 0.53
N VAL A 91 -5.72 -10.84 0.25
CA VAL A 91 -5.95 -12.26 -0.08
C VAL A 91 -5.12 -12.71 -1.27
N LEU A 92 -5.01 -11.87 -2.31
CA LEU A 92 -4.22 -12.09 -3.52
C LEU A 92 -2.71 -11.86 -3.33
N ARG A 93 -2.27 -11.59 -2.10
CA ARG A 93 -0.85 -11.41 -1.72
C ARG A 93 -0.16 -10.22 -2.39
N ILE A 94 -0.86 -9.09 -2.59
CA ILE A 94 -0.31 -7.94 -3.31
C ILE A 94 0.96 -7.37 -2.66
N ALA A 95 1.03 -7.29 -1.33
CA ALA A 95 2.22 -6.82 -0.63
C ALA A 95 3.43 -7.73 -0.90
N GLY A 96 3.24 -9.06 -0.80
CA GLY A 96 4.28 -10.04 -1.13
C GLY A 96 4.69 -9.99 -2.61
N LYS A 97 3.73 -9.89 -3.53
CA LYS A 97 4.03 -9.73 -4.98
C LYS A 97 4.89 -8.50 -5.24
N THR A 98 4.61 -7.39 -4.56
CA THR A 98 5.39 -6.16 -4.72
C THR A 98 6.82 -6.32 -4.22
N VAL A 99 7.04 -7.05 -3.11
CA VAL A 99 8.38 -7.39 -2.62
C VAL A 99 9.13 -8.23 -3.66
N ARG A 100 8.47 -9.25 -4.25
CA ARG A 100 9.09 -10.08 -5.30
C ARG A 100 9.51 -9.26 -6.52
N ILE A 101 8.69 -8.32 -6.97
CA ILE A 101 9.06 -7.42 -8.07
C ILE A 101 10.31 -6.60 -7.71
N LEU A 102 10.39 -6.05 -6.48
CA LEU A 102 11.60 -5.37 -6.03
C LEU A 102 12.83 -6.28 -6.03
N MET A 103 12.67 -7.56 -5.68
CA MET A 103 13.75 -8.56 -5.72
C MET A 103 14.12 -8.93 -7.16
N ASP A 104 13.14 -9.30 -7.97
CA ASP A 104 13.36 -9.94 -9.28
C ASP A 104 13.75 -8.92 -10.36
N GLU A 105 13.14 -7.73 -10.37
CA GLU A 105 13.35 -6.71 -11.39
C GLU A 105 14.43 -5.67 -10.98
N TYR A 106 14.54 -5.37 -9.67
CA TYR A 106 15.48 -4.36 -9.18
C TYR A 106 16.70 -4.96 -8.47
N GLY A 107 16.68 -6.26 -8.15
CA GLY A 107 17.78 -6.92 -7.45
C GLY A 107 17.87 -6.61 -5.96
N ALA A 108 16.79 -6.15 -5.34
CA ALA A 108 16.76 -5.74 -3.94
C ALA A 108 16.89 -6.92 -2.97
N ASP A 109 17.64 -6.73 -1.87
CA ASP A 109 17.68 -7.69 -0.77
C ASP A 109 16.52 -7.45 0.21
N PRO A 110 15.57 -8.40 0.36
CA PRO A 110 14.41 -8.20 1.24
C PRO A 110 14.79 -8.01 2.70
N ARG A 111 15.97 -8.49 3.15
CA ARG A 111 16.46 -8.30 4.51
C ARG A 111 16.82 -6.85 4.82
N LEU A 112 17.14 -6.07 3.79
CA LEU A 112 17.47 -4.64 3.90
C LEU A 112 16.26 -3.74 3.69
N MET A 113 15.19 -4.26 3.07
CA MET A 113 13.98 -3.49 2.81
C MET A 113 13.34 -2.99 4.10
N LYS A 114 12.72 -1.81 4.00
CA LYS A 114 11.89 -1.22 5.06
C LYS A 114 10.46 -1.10 4.57
N ALA A 115 9.51 -1.33 5.47
CA ALA A 115 8.09 -1.23 5.17
C ALA A 115 7.37 -0.36 6.21
N GLY A 116 6.43 0.47 5.74
CA GLY A 116 5.49 1.19 6.58
C GLY A 116 4.06 0.79 6.24
N ILE A 117 3.32 0.25 7.21
CA ILE A 117 1.88 0.00 7.11
C ILE A 117 1.18 1.23 7.65
N ALA A 118 0.58 2.01 6.74
CA ALA A 118 0.05 3.34 7.03
C ALA A 118 -1.37 3.30 7.67
N PRO A 119 -1.91 4.44 8.14
CA PRO A 119 -3.25 4.50 8.73
C PRO A 119 -4.32 3.90 7.83
N SER A 120 -5.14 3.00 8.38
CA SER A 120 -6.17 2.23 7.69
C SER A 120 -7.17 1.67 8.69
N ILE A 121 -8.18 0.92 8.27
CA ILE A 121 -9.14 0.32 9.19
C ILE A 121 -8.46 -0.69 10.11
N GLY A 122 -8.62 -0.52 11.41
CA GLY A 122 -8.07 -1.44 12.41
C GLY A 122 -8.92 -2.69 12.61
N PRO A 123 -8.35 -3.74 13.22
CA PRO A 123 -9.02 -5.03 13.41
C PRO A 123 -10.33 -4.92 14.20
N GLU A 124 -10.40 -4.04 15.19
CA GLU A 124 -11.62 -3.86 15.99
C GLU A 124 -12.80 -3.24 15.21
N ALA A 125 -12.50 -2.56 14.10
CA ALA A 125 -13.51 -1.91 13.26
C ALA A 125 -13.79 -2.67 11.95
N PHE A 126 -12.91 -3.60 11.57
CA PHE A 126 -13.05 -4.34 10.30
C PHE A 126 -13.85 -5.63 10.51
N GLU A 127 -15.13 -5.46 10.88
CA GLU A 127 -16.13 -6.53 10.88
C GLU A 127 -16.41 -6.98 9.44
N VAL A 128 -16.46 -8.29 9.23
CA VAL A 128 -16.63 -8.92 7.91
C VAL A 128 -17.63 -10.08 7.96
N GLY A 129 -18.18 -10.45 6.79
CA GLY A 129 -18.95 -11.68 6.63
C GLY A 129 -18.03 -12.90 6.60
N GLU A 130 -18.63 -14.08 6.77
CA GLU A 130 -17.89 -15.37 6.79
C GLU A 130 -17.15 -15.60 5.47
N GLU A 131 -17.70 -15.15 4.34
CA GLU A 131 -17.10 -15.27 3.02
C GLU A 131 -15.72 -14.60 2.92
N VAL A 132 -15.48 -13.53 3.69
CA VAL A 132 -14.16 -12.89 3.74
C VAL A 132 -13.19 -13.76 4.54
N GLY A 133 -13.62 -14.28 5.70
CA GLY A 133 -12.83 -15.21 6.50
C GLY A 133 -12.46 -16.47 5.71
N ASP A 134 -13.40 -17.03 4.96
CA ASP A 134 -13.18 -18.19 4.11
C ASP A 134 -12.15 -17.90 3.01
N ALA A 135 -12.24 -16.74 2.35
CA ALA A 135 -11.27 -16.33 1.33
C ALA A 135 -9.83 -16.26 1.89
N PHE A 136 -9.64 -15.74 3.10
CA PHE A 136 -8.32 -15.74 3.76
C PHE A 136 -7.84 -17.15 4.10
N ARG A 137 -8.72 -18.02 4.58
CA ARG A 137 -8.42 -19.42 4.91
C ARG A 137 -8.00 -20.20 3.65
N GLU A 138 -8.79 -20.08 2.57
CA GLU A 138 -8.49 -20.72 1.27
C GLU A 138 -7.17 -20.21 0.66
N ALA A 139 -6.82 -18.94 0.87
CA ALA A 139 -5.55 -18.37 0.47
C ALA A 139 -4.38 -18.78 1.38
N GLY A 140 -4.61 -19.64 2.39
CA GLY A 140 -3.58 -20.20 3.26
C GLY A 140 -3.01 -19.21 4.27
N PHE A 141 -3.81 -18.25 4.75
CA PHE A 141 -3.41 -17.43 5.89
C PHE A 141 -3.57 -18.19 7.21
N GLU A 142 -2.64 -17.94 8.15
CA GLU A 142 -2.77 -18.45 9.51
C GLU A 142 -3.87 -17.67 10.24
N MET A 143 -5.07 -18.27 10.29
CA MET A 143 -6.27 -17.60 10.78
C MET A 143 -6.20 -17.23 12.25
N SER A 144 -5.45 -17.99 13.06
CA SER A 144 -5.23 -17.69 14.48
C SER A 144 -4.51 -16.35 14.70
N CYS A 145 -3.77 -15.87 13.71
CA CYS A 145 -3.04 -14.59 13.77
C CYS A 145 -3.91 -13.41 13.35
N ILE A 146 -4.90 -13.61 12.47
CA ILE A 146 -5.60 -12.50 11.79
C ILE A 146 -7.12 -12.46 12.03
N LEU A 147 -7.73 -13.56 12.49
CA LEU A 147 -9.17 -13.64 12.73
C LEU A 147 -9.46 -13.55 14.22
N LYS A 148 -10.31 -12.61 14.57
CA LYS A 148 -10.94 -12.55 15.89
C LYS A 148 -12.45 -12.63 15.74
N ARG A 149 -13.12 -13.20 16.75
CA ARG A 149 -14.58 -13.13 16.84
C ARG A 149 -14.96 -12.25 18.01
N ASP A 150 -15.87 -11.33 17.75
CA ASP A 150 -16.48 -10.52 18.79
C ASP A 150 -17.21 -11.44 19.79
N ALA A 151 -16.98 -11.25 21.07
CA ALA A 151 -17.47 -12.15 22.11
C ALA A 151 -18.99 -12.06 22.31
N ASP A 152 -19.60 -10.92 22.02
CA ASP A 152 -21.02 -10.67 22.24
C ASP A 152 -21.85 -11.01 21.01
N THR A 153 -21.35 -10.67 19.81
CA THR A 153 -22.07 -10.83 18.54
C THR A 153 -21.67 -12.06 17.76
N GLY A 154 -20.51 -12.67 18.06
CA GLY A 154 -19.92 -13.78 17.31
C GLY A 154 -19.37 -13.39 15.94
N LYS A 155 -19.49 -12.12 15.55
CA LYS A 155 -19.06 -11.63 14.22
C LYS A 155 -17.56 -11.70 14.02
N ALA A 156 -17.17 -11.98 12.80
CA ALA A 156 -15.76 -12.08 12.42
C ALA A 156 -15.13 -10.70 12.18
N HIS A 157 -13.93 -10.51 12.67
CA HIS A 157 -13.08 -9.36 12.44
C HIS A 157 -11.74 -9.84 11.89
N ILE A 158 -11.25 -9.21 10.83
CA ILE A 158 -9.97 -9.54 10.21
C ILE A 158 -8.95 -8.43 10.51
N ASP A 159 -7.77 -8.82 10.96
CA ASP A 159 -6.61 -7.95 11.11
C ASP A 159 -5.84 -7.87 9.78
N LEU A 160 -6.18 -6.85 8.96
CA LEU A 160 -5.48 -6.59 7.69
C LEU A 160 -4.04 -6.09 7.92
N TRP A 161 -3.77 -5.44 9.05
CA TRP A 161 -2.43 -4.99 9.37
C TRP A 161 -1.50 -6.18 9.55
N GLU A 162 -1.91 -7.11 10.40
CA GLU A 162 -1.15 -8.34 10.65
C GLU A 162 -1.07 -9.22 9.40
N ALA A 163 -2.16 -9.34 8.63
CA ALA A 163 -2.17 -10.10 7.38
C ALA A 163 -1.12 -9.59 6.38
N ASN A 164 -0.98 -8.26 6.23
CA ASN A 164 0.04 -7.68 5.35
C ASN A 164 1.44 -7.78 5.96
N ARG A 165 1.59 -7.59 7.28
CA ARG A 165 2.88 -7.77 7.97
C ARG A 165 3.44 -9.19 7.78
N LEU A 166 2.58 -10.20 7.93
CA LEU A 166 2.97 -11.60 7.73
C LEU A 166 3.38 -11.89 6.28
N GLN A 167 2.72 -11.29 5.28
CA GLN A 167 3.15 -11.40 3.88
C GLN A 167 4.56 -10.86 3.68
N LEU A 168 4.84 -9.66 4.19
CA LEU A 168 6.16 -9.03 4.08
C LEU A 168 7.25 -9.90 4.72
N MET A 169 6.97 -10.45 5.90
CA MET A 169 7.91 -11.35 6.58
C MET A 169 8.12 -12.66 5.82
N THR A 170 7.07 -13.21 5.20
CA THR A 170 7.16 -14.41 4.38
C THR A 170 8.07 -14.22 3.17
N GLU A 171 8.11 -13.00 2.62
CA GLU A 171 9.01 -12.63 1.51
C GLU A 171 10.42 -12.23 1.98
N GLY A 172 10.71 -12.33 3.28
CA GLY A 172 12.06 -12.16 3.81
C GLY A 172 12.36 -10.83 4.50
N LEU A 173 11.41 -9.93 4.66
CA LEU A 173 11.61 -8.72 5.44
C LEU A 173 11.79 -9.06 6.93
N SER A 174 12.76 -8.43 7.58
CA SER A 174 12.91 -8.51 9.04
C SER A 174 11.74 -7.82 9.74
N ALA A 175 11.20 -8.41 10.80
CA ALA A 175 10.13 -7.82 11.59
C ALA A 175 10.49 -6.42 12.11
N GLY A 176 11.75 -6.18 12.46
CA GLY A 176 12.26 -4.86 12.91
C GLY A 176 12.33 -3.80 11.82
N ASN A 177 12.17 -4.17 10.55
CA ASN A 177 12.12 -3.26 9.42
C ASN A 177 10.68 -2.96 8.95
N ILE A 178 9.67 -3.45 9.67
CA ILE A 178 8.25 -3.24 9.35
C ILE A 178 7.64 -2.39 10.46
N GLU A 179 7.30 -1.16 10.14
CA GLU A 179 6.62 -0.24 11.04
C GLU A 179 5.12 -0.25 10.78
N LEU A 180 4.33 -0.32 11.84
CA LEU A 180 2.88 -0.22 11.80
C LEU A 180 2.47 1.11 12.44
N ALA A 181 1.74 1.96 11.71
CA ALA A 181 1.20 3.20 12.24
C ALA A 181 0.23 2.97 13.40
N GLY A 182 -0.53 1.86 13.37
CA GLY A 182 -1.48 1.50 14.42
C GLY A 182 -2.66 2.46 14.57
N ILE A 183 -2.95 3.28 13.53
CA ILE A 183 -4.01 4.29 13.54
C ILE A 183 -5.19 3.78 12.71
N CYS A 184 -6.33 3.62 13.38
CA CYS A 184 -7.57 3.19 12.75
C CYS A 184 -8.33 4.36 12.14
N THR A 185 -8.49 4.40 10.81
CA THR A 185 -9.21 5.45 10.09
C THR A 185 -10.69 5.54 10.49
N TYR A 186 -11.33 4.42 10.84
CA TYR A 186 -12.69 4.37 11.33
C TYR A 186 -12.84 5.04 12.70
N ALA A 187 -11.85 4.86 13.57
CA ALA A 187 -11.87 5.40 14.94
C ALA A 187 -11.52 6.90 15.00
N HIS A 188 -10.83 7.41 13.98
CA HIS A 188 -10.34 8.81 13.92
C HIS A 188 -10.94 9.57 12.72
N PRO A 189 -12.27 9.79 12.68
CA PRO A 189 -12.96 10.40 11.54
C PRO A 189 -12.67 11.91 11.37
N ASP A 190 -12.14 12.56 12.39
CA ASP A 190 -11.75 13.97 12.36
C ASP A 190 -10.42 14.20 11.64
N GLU A 191 -9.61 13.14 11.53
CA GLU A 191 -8.27 13.18 10.91
C GLU A 191 -8.23 12.41 9.59
N PHE A 192 -9.05 11.34 9.45
CA PHE A 192 -8.98 10.41 8.33
C PHE A 192 -10.34 10.15 7.68
N PHE A 193 -10.33 9.97 6.38
CA PHE A 193 -11.50 9.48 5.66
C PHE A 193 -11.65 7.96 5.86
N SER A 194 -12.88 7.54 6.17
CA SER A 194 -13.26 6.13 6.31
C SER A 194 -14.51 5.86 5.48
N ALA A 195 -14.41 4.96 4.51
CA ALA A 195 -15.56 4.56 3.70
C ALA A 195 -16.57 3.74 4.53
N ARG A 196 -16.09 2.95 5.50
CA ARG A 196 -16.92 2.20 6.44
C ARG A 196 -17.77 3.12 7.31
N ARG A 197 -17.21 4.26 7.74
CA ARG A 197 -17.88 5.20 8.63
C ARG A 197 -18.70 6.26 7.91
N LEU A 198 -18.14 6.81 6.82
CA LEU A 198 -18.70 7.97 6.11
C LEU A 198 -19.39 7.60 4.79
N GLY A 199 -19.35 6.33 4.43
CA GLY A 199 -19.88 5.82 3.17
C GLY A 199 -18.93 5.96 1.99
N ILE A 200 -19.28 5.31 0.88
CA ILE A 200 -18.44 5.20 -0.33
C ILE A 200 -18.11 6.56 -0.98
N LYS A 201 -18.90 7.59 -0.71
CA LYS A 201 -18.70 8.96 -1.21
C LYS A 201 -17.75 9.77 -0.33
N SER A 202 -17.17 9.20 0.73
CA SER A 202 -16.17 9.87 1.56
C SER A 202 -14.96 10.31 0.72
N GLY A 203 -14.20 11.27 1.22
CA GLY A 203 -12.91 11.63 0.65
C GLY A 203 -11.92 10.46 0.64
N ARG A 204 -10.70 10.73 0.19
CA ARG A 204 -9.62 9.73 0.13
C ARG A 204 -8.36 10.30 0.75
N ILE A 205 -7.59 9.40 1.35
CA ILE A 205 -6.24 9.63 1.87
C ILE A 205 -5.27 9.25 0.77
N LEU A 206 -4.25 10.05 0.53
CA LEU A 206 -3.12 9.69 -0.32
C LEU A 206 -1.95 9.26 0.56
N SER A 207 -1.47 8.04 0.36
CA SER A 207 -0.24 7.53 0.97
C SER A 207 0.78 7.32 -0.13
N GLY A 208 1.90 8.02 -0.06
CA GLY A 208 2.89 8.03 -1.13
C GLY A 208 4.31 8.03 -0.63
N ILE A 209 5.23 7.66 -1.53
CA ILE A 209 6.65 7.59 -1.28
C ILE A 209 7.40 8.05 -2.54
N PHE A 210 8.58 8.64 -2.36
CA PHE A 210 9.45 9.06 -3.45
C PHE A 210 10.91 9.05 -3.04
N LEU A 211 11.79 8.94 -4.02
CA LEU A 211 13.23 9.11 -3.86
C LEU A 211 13.58 10.57 -4.07
N ARG A 212 14.28 11.17 -3.12
CA ARG A 212 14.85 12.50 -3.34
C ARG A 212 16.00 12.40 -4.33
N GLY A 213 16.03 13.31 -5.30
CA GLY A 213 17.20 13.50 -6.16
C GLY A 213 18.44 13.78 -5.31
N SER A 214 19.60 13.34 -5.78
CA SER A 214 20.88 13.73 -5.16
C SER A 214 20.99 15.24 -5.32
N SER A 215 20.65 16.01 -4.29
CA SER A 215 21.02 17.42 -4.22
C SER A 215 22.54 17.43 -4.21
N LEU A 216 23.15 17.81 -5.33
CA LEU A 216 24.51 18.35 -5.29
C LEU A 216 24.43 19.55 -4.34
N PHE A 217 24.87 19.38 -3.11
CA PHE A 217 25.20 20.51 -2.25
C PHE A 217 26.29 21.29 -2.98
N ILE A 218 25.88 22.27 -3.78
CA ILE A 218 26.81 23.33 -4.18
C ILE A 218 26.97 24.15 -2.91
N GLN A 219 28.12 23.96 -2.26
CA GLN A 219 28.62 24.86 -1.20
C GLN A 219 28.98 26.22 -1.80
#